data_f19422ccac8c55c0a1de343b1b672ec2
#
_entry.id   f19422ccac8c55c0a1de343b1b672ec2
#
_cell.length_a   1.000
_cell.length_b   1.000
_cell.length_c   1.000
_cell.angle_alpha   90.00
_cell.angle_beta   90.00
_cell.angle_gamma   90.00
#
_symmetry.space_group_name_H-M   'P 1'
#
loop_
_entity.id
_entity.type
_entity.pdbx_description
1 polymer ?
#
loop_
_entity_poly.entity_id
_entity_poly.type
_entity_poly.pdbx_seq_one_letter_code
_entity_poly.pdbx_strand_id
1 'polypeptide(L)'
;MPLYVMIGRDGPDGIALRKRHREAHLANLQPLVDAGRVRFAGPIRTADGDPCGSVVVFEAANLAAAQVVAETDPYAVEGVFASVEVRETLQVFPKDTT
;
A
#
# COMPACT_ATOMS: atom_id res chain seq x y z
N MET A 1 -2.77 7.48 -16.19
CA MET A 1 -2.08 6.23 -15.80
C MET A 1 -3.08 5.25 -15.23
N PRO A 2 -2.90 3.94 -15.46
CA PRO A 2 -3.74 2.93 -14.82
C PRO A 2 -3.65 2.97 -13.29
N LEU A 3 -4.67 2.44 -12.64
CA LEU A 3 -4.68 2.25 -11.19
C LEU A 3 -4.30 0.82 -10.82
N TYR A 4 -3.61 0.71 -9.71
CA TYR A 4 -3.21 -0.58 -9.15
C TYR A 4 -3.60 -0.63 -7.68
N VAL A 5 -3.98 -1.82 -7.23
CA VAL A 5 -4.19 -2.09 -5.81
C VAL A 5 -3.04 -2.95 -5.30
N MET A 6 -2.42 -2.49 -4.23
CA MET A 6 -1.46 -3.27 -3.47
C MET A 6 -2.12 -3.75 -2.20
N ILE A 7 -2.02 -5.04 -1.92
CA ILE A 7 -2.53 -5.64 -0.70
C ILE A 7 -1.37 -6.34 -0.01
N GLY A 8 -0.97 -5.82 1.16
CA GLY A 8 0.03 -6.45 2.00
C GLY A 8 -0.66 -7.15 3.17
N ARG A 9 -0.27 -8.39 3.45
CA ARG A 9 -0.78 -9.15 4.60
C ARG A 9 0.34 -9.35 5.58
N ASP A 10 0.10 -8.95 6.83
CA ASP A 10 1.14 -8.98 7.86
C ASP A 10 1.56 -10.38 8.24
N GLY A 11 2.85 -10.51 8.58
CA GLY A 11 3.39 -11.67 9.26
C GLY A 11 3.15 -11.60 10.77
N PRO A 12 3.65 -12.59 11.52
CA PRO A 12 3.36 -12.72 12.96
C PRO A 12 3.87 -11.55 13.80
N ASP A 13 4.92 -10.85 13.35
CA ASP A 13 5.50 -9.73 14.09
C ASP A 13 5.04 -8.37 13.55
N GLY A 14 3.97 -8.35 12.76
CA GLY A 14 3.53 -7.17 12.02
C GLY A 14 3.28 -5.95 12.91
N ILE A 15 2.61 -6.11 14.04
CA ILE A 15 2.28 -4.99 14.93
C ILE A 15 3.55 -4.28 15.42
N ALA A 16 4.53 -5.04 15.92
CA ALA A 16 5.78 -4.47 16.42
C ALA A 16 6.61 -3.83 15.31
N LEU A 17 6.68 -4.49 14.15
CA LEU A 17 7.45 -4.00 13.01
C LEU A 17 6.80 -2.76 12.39
N ARG A 18 5.46 -2.66 12.38
CA ARG A 18 4.77 -1.45 11.95
C ARG A 18 5.17 -0.24 12.77
N LYS A 19 5.22 -0.38 14.09
CA LYS A 19 5.63 0.73 14.97
C LYS A 19 7.04 1.19 14.65
N ARG A 20 7.95 0.25 14.40
CA ARG A 20 9.35 0.55 14.11
C ARG A 20 9.54 1.25 12.77
N HIS A 21 8.77 0.85 11.74
CA HIS A 21 9.00 1.28 10.36
C HIS A 21 7.92 2.22 9.81
N ARG A 22 6.99 2.68 10.64
CA ARG A 22 5.86 3.49 10.18
C ARG A 22 6.30 4.79 9.52
N GLU A 23 7.25 5.52 10.13
CA GLU A 23 7.70 6.78 9.55
C GLU A 23 8.33 6.59 8.18
N ALA A 24 9.16 5.56 8.02
CA ALA A 24 9.79 5.25 6.74
C ALA A 24 8.76 4.86 5.69
N HIS A 25 7.75 4.08 6.07
CA HIS A 25 6.64 3.69 5.19
C HIS A 25 5.88 4.92 4.71
N LEU A 26 5.48 5.80 5.61
CA LEU A 26 4.75 7.02 5.24
C LEU A 26 5.60 7.95 4.37
N ALA A 27 6.88 8.10 4.69
CA ALA A 27 7.80 8.91 3.89
C ALA A 27 7.98 8.34 2.48
N ASN A 28 7.93 7.02 2.33
CA ASN A 28 8.03 6.37 1.02
C ASN A 28 6.81 6.63 0.14
N LEU A 29 5.63 6.73 0.74
CA LEU A 29 4.38 7.00 0.01
C LEU A 29 4.16 8.49 -0.25
N GLN A 30 4.75 9.36 0.55
CA GLN A 30 4.47 10.80 0.49
C GLN A 30 4.68 11.42 -0.90
N PRO A 31 5.74 11.10 -1.66
CA PRO A 31 5.90 11.66 -3.01
C PRO A 31 4.74 11.28 -3.95
N LEU A 32 4.19 10.08 -3.84
CA LEU A 32 3.04 9.67 -4.63
C LEU A 32 1.77 10.42 -4.20
N VAL A 33 1.61 10.63 -2.90
CA VAL A 33 0.50 11.43 -2.36
C VAL A 33 0.58 12.87 -2.87
N ASP A 34 1.77 13.47 -2.80
CA ASP A 34 1.99 14.85 -3.24
C ASP A 34 1.75 15.02 -4.74
N ALA A 35 2.04 13.99 -5.51
CA ALA A 35 1.79 13.97 -6.96
C ALA A 35 0.33 13.69 -7.32
N GLY A 36 -0.55 13.47 -6.33
CA GLY A 36 -1.96 13.16 -6.56
C GLY A 36 -2.19 11.75 -7.13
N ARG A 37 -1.23 10.85 -6.92
CA ARG A 37 -1.26 9.50 -7.52
C ARG A 37 -1.83 8.43 -6.60
N VAL A 38 -2.11 8.77 -5.33
CA VAL A 38 -2.71 7.82 -4.38
C VAL A 38 -4.19 8.14 -4.24
N ARG A 39 -5.04 7.13 -4.47
CA ARG A 39 -6.50 7.24 -4.31
C ARG A 39 -6.95 6.86 -2.90
N PHE A 40 -6.28 5.90 -2.30
CA PHE A 40 -6.55 5.44 -0.95
C PHE A 40 -5.32 4.72 -0.41
N ALA A 41 -5.03 4.91 0.86
CA ALA A 41 -4.02 4.13 1.57
C ALA A 41 -4.46 3.98 3.02
N GLY A 42 -4.43 2.76 3.55
CA GLY A 42 -4.80 2.52 4.92
C GLY A 42 -4.62 1.07 5.33
N PRO A 43 -4.66 0.81 6.63
CA PRO A 43 -4.52 -0.55 7.14
C PRO A 43 -5.80 -1.36 6.98
N ILE A 44 -5.63 -2.67 6.84
CA ILE A 44 -6.68 -3.65 7.09
C ILE A 44 -6.59 -3.99 8.58
N ARG A 45 -7.72 -4.04 9.26
CA ARG A 45 -7.75 -4.26 10.71
C ARG A 45 -8.57 -5.50 11.05
N THR A 46 -8.18 -6.17 12.13
CA THR A 46 -8.97 -7.25 12.73
C THR A 46 -10.21 -6.69 13.41
N ALA A 47 -11.10 -7.57 13.85
CA ALA A 47 -12.30 -7.17 14.60
C ALA A 47 -11.94 -6.41 15.89
N ASP A 48 -10.78 -6.69 16.47
CA ASP A 48 -10.28 -6.00 17.67
C ASP A 48 -9.64 -4.65 17.37
N GLY A 49 -9.52 -4.28 16.09
CA GLY A 49 -8.97 -3.00 15.67
C GLY A 49 -7.46 -2.99 15.43
N ASP A 50 -6.79 -4.13 15.54
CA ASP A 50 -5.35 -4.23 15.28
C ASP A 50 -5.07 -4.30 13.77
N PRO A 51 -3.99 -3.66 13.29
CA PRO A 51 -3.61 -3.80 11.89
C PRO A 51 -3.16 -5.22 11.58
N CYS A 52 -3.61 -5.76 10.46
CA CYS A 52 -3.22 -7.08 9.97
C CYS A 52 -2.84 -7.08 8.49
N GLY A 53 -2.87 -5.92 7.87
CA GLY A 53 -2.52 -5.74 6.48
C GLY A 53 -2.59 -4.27 6.08
N SER A 54 -2.35 -3.99 4.82
CA SER A 54 -2.48 -2.66 4.24
C SER A 54 -3.02 -2.74 2.84
N VAL A 55 -3.77 -1.71 2.44
CA VAL A 55 -4.24 -1.53 1.07
C VAL A 55 -3.79 -0.16 0.60
N VAL A 56 -3.19 -0.11 -0.58
CA VAL A 56 -2.85 1.14 -1.26
C VAL A 56 -3.39 1.06 -2.69
N VAL A 57 -4.18 2.05 -3.08
CA VAL A 57 -4.66 2.18 -4.46
C VAL A 57 -3.98 3.39 -5.06
N PHE A 58 -3.22 3.19 -6.14
CA PHE A 58 -2.36 4.22 -6.69
C PHE A 58 -2.18 4.10 -8.19
N GLU A 59 -1.78 5.20 -8.81
CA GLU A 59 -1.46 5.25 -10.23
C GLU A 59 -0.01 4.84 -10.48
N ALA A 60 0.21 4.05 -11.52
CA ALA A 60 1.54 3.70 -12.01
C ALA A 60 1.48 3.51 -13.53
N ALA A 61 2.62 3.62 -14.19
CA ALA A 61 2.69 3.54 -15.65
C ALA A 61 2.29 2.16 -16.17
N ASN A 62 2.65 1.10 -15.44
CA ASN A 62 2.36 -0.29 -15.77
C ASN A 62 2.50 -1.17 -14.53
N LEU A 63 2.18 -2.46 -14.68
CA LEU A 63 2.24 -3.40 -13.55
C LEU A 63 3.67 -3.51 -12.97
N ALA A 64 4.69 -3.54 -13.82
CA ALA A 64 6.07 -3.65 -13.34
C ALA A 64 6.44 -2.45 -12.46
N ALA A 65 6.06 -1.24 -12.85
CA ALA A 65 6.28 -0.04 -12.05
C ALA A 65 5.52 -0.10 -10.72
N ALA A 66 4.28 -0.58 -10.75
CA ALA A 66 3.47 -0.75 -9.54
C ALA A 66 4.09 -1.78 -8.59
N GLN A 67 4.63 -2.88 -9.12
CA GLN A 67 5.31 -3.88 -8.32
C GLN A 67 6.56 -3.32 -7.64
N VAL A 68 7.32 -2.48 -8.33
CA VAL A 68 8.49 -1.82 -7.72
C VAL A 68 8.06 -0.96 -6.54
N VAL A 69 6.99 -0.18 -6.67
CA VAL A 69 6.47 0.64 -5.57
C VAL A 69 6.13 -0.24 -4.36
N ALA A 70 5.44 -1.36 -4.59
CA ALA A 70 5.02 -2.25 -3.52
C ALA A 70 6.21 -2.95 -2.86
N GLU A 71 7.16 -3.45 -3.66
CA GLU A 71 8.29 -4.25 -3.18
C GLU A 71 9.37 -3.42 -2.48
N THR A 72 9.47 -2.14 -2.81
CA THR A 72 10.44 -1.22 -2.17
C THR A 72 9.88 -0.48 -0.97
N ASP A 73 8.60 -0.66 -0.68
CA ASP A 73 8.01 -0.08 0.52
C ASP A 73 8.70 -0.67 1.76
N PRO A 74 9.07 0.16 2.75
CA PRO A 74 9.70 -0.32 3.98
C PRO A 74 8.92 -1.43 4.68
N TYR A 75 7.60 -1.43 4.63
CA TYR A 75 6.81 -2.52 5.22
C TYR A 75 7.02 -3.86 4.50
N ALA A 76 7.31 -3.84 3.20
CA ALA A 76 7.68 -5.05 2.47
C ALA A 76 9.13 -5.44 2.74
N VAL A 77 10.06 -4.49 2.66
CA VAL A 77 11.50 -4.72 2.81
C VAL A 77 11.84 -5.21 4.23
N GLU A 78 11.20 -4.63 5.25
CA GLU A 78 11.50 -4.91 6.65
C GLU A 78 10.65 -6.03 7.25
N GLY A 79 9.89 -6.72 6.43
CA GLY A 79 9.19 -7.94 6.85
C GLY A 79 7.91 -7.72 7.65
N VAL A 80 7.30 -6.54 7.59
CA VAL A 80 5.95 -6.35 8.14
C VAL A 80 4.99 -7.27 7.41
N PHE A 81 5.03 -7.24 6.07
CA PHE A 81 4.18 -8.09 5.23
C PHE A 81 4.81 -9.46 5.02
N ALA A 82 4.04 -10.51 5.28
CA ALA A 82 4.40 -11.87 4.88
C ALA A 82 4.15 -12.10 3.39
N SER A 83 3.18 -11.37 2.81
CA SER A 83 2.89 -11.44 1.38
C SER A 83 2.44 -10.07 0.87
N VAL A 84 2.73 -9.83 -0.41
CA VAL A 84 2.32 -8.62 -1.12
C VAL A 84 1.74 -9.03 -2.46
N GLU A 85 0.55 -8.50 -2.76
CA GLU A 85 -0.14 -8.72 -4.02
C GLU A 85 -0.36 -7.38 -4.71
N VAL A 86 -0.12 -7.32 -6.02
CA VAL A 86 -0.38 -6.12 -6.82
C VAL A 86 -1.25 -6.53 -8.01
N ARG A 87 -2.38 -5.82 -8.18
CA ARG A 87 -3.32 -6.07 -9.28
C ARG A 87 -3.72 -4.74 -9.90
N GLU A 88 -3.94 -4.74 -11.20
CA GLU A 88 -4.57 -3.61 -11.86
C GLU A 88 -6.03 -3.53 -11.43
N THR A 89 -6.53 -2.32 -11.23
CA THR A 89 -7.91 -2.08 -10.85
C THR A 89 -8.49 -0.88 -11.62
N LEU A 90 -9.77 -0.67 -11.47
CA LEU A 90 -10.48 0.45 -12.07
C LEU A 90 -11.38 1.08 -11.01
N GLN A 91 -11.34 2.40 -10.91
CA GLN A 91 -12.22 3.11 -9.99
C GLN A 91 -13.57 3.34 -10.67
N VAL A 92 -14.60 2.61 -10.23
CA VAL A 92 -15.97 2.78 -10.69
C VAL A 92 -16.68 3.82 -9.83
N PHE A 93 -16.48 3.76 -8.51
CA PHE A 93 -17.01 4.72 -7.55
C PHE A 93 -15.94 5.15 -6.55
N PRO A 94 -15.93 6.39 -6.06
CA PRO A 94 -16.66 7.51 -6.64
C PRO A 94 -16.27 7.70 -8.10
N LYS A 95 -17.19 8.25 -8.90
CA LYS A 95 -16.92 8.45 -10.33
C LYS A 95 -15.72 9.37 -10.50
N ASP A 96 -14.77 8.94 -11.32
CA ASP A 96 -13.59 9.74 -11.65
C ASP A 96 -14.00 10.80 -12.69
N THR A 97 -13.83 12.06 -12.32
CA THR A 97 -14.21 13.20 -13.17
C THR A 97 -13.02 13.90 -13.81
N THR A 98 -11.82 13.42 -13.58
CA THR A 98 -10.59 14.02 -14.14
C THR A 98 -10.27 13.54 -15.53
#